data_cd6d6383712bd4d9771942f7beb852b5
#
_entry.id   cd6d6383712bd4d9771942f7beb852b5
#
_cell.length_a   1.000
_cell.length_b   1.000
_cell.length_c   1.000
_cell.angle_alpha   90.00
_cell.angle_beta   90.00
_cell.angle_gamma   90.00
#
_symmetry.space_group_name_H-M   'P 1'
#
loop_
_entity.id
_entity.type
_entity.pdbx_description
1 polymer ?
#
loop_
_entity_poly.entity_id
_entity_poly.type
_entity_poly.pdbx_seq_one_letter_code
_entity_poly.pdbx_strand_id
1 'polypeptide(L)'
;MAKAVVGVIGGSGIYDLPGLEILRDEKVVTPWGEPSDTLRFGRMGDADTVFLPRHGRGHRLSPSGINYRANIDALKRAGVTDLVSVSACGSFREDIPPGHFVLVDQFVDRTHGRASSFFGNGCVAHVSMAHPVSPRLVARIKAAAASEGIACSEGGTYVCMEGPQFSTLAESMTYKGLGYDVIGMTAMPEAKLAREAEMSYATVAMVTDFDCWHPDHDAVDVASVIRIVHENAGKAARLLTRLLSDFPAEHEPCPLGSDRALDTALITPPAARDPALMVKLDRKSTRLNSSHI
;
A
#
# COMPACT_ATOMS: atom_id res chain seq x y z
N MET A 1 14.94 20.63 -1.14
CA MET A 1 13.98 19.56 -1.50
C MET A 1 13.08 19.29 -0.30
N ALA A 2 11.90 18.68 -0.47
CA ALA A 2 11.04 18.33 0.66
C ALA A 2 11.70 17.20 1.47
N LYS A 3 11.44 17.14 2.78
CA LYS A 3 11.90 16.05 3.64
C LYS A 3 11.21 14.75 3.22
N ALA A 4 11.96 13.64 3.21
CA ALA A 4 11.37 12.32 3.01
C ALA A 4 10.68 11.85 4.29
N VAL A 5 9.47 11.34 4.15
CA VAL A 5 8.73 10.67 5.22
C VAL A 5 8.21 9.35 4.68
N VAL A 6 8.65 8.26 5.27
CA VAL A 6 8.27 6.91 4.82
C VAL A 6 7.08 6.41 5.61
N GLY A 7 5.95 6.24 4.92
CA GLY A 7 4.79 5.55 5.47
C GLY A 7 4.93 4.04 5.31
N VAL A 8 4.57 3.29 6.33
CA VAL A 8 4.45 1.83 6.28
C VAL A 8 3.03 1.45 6.69
N ILE A 9 2.31 0.79 5.78
CA ILE A 9 0.98 0.26 6.06
C ILE A 9 0.98 -1.26 5.94
N GLY A 10 0.52 -1.97 6.97
CA GLY A 10 0.57 -3.43 6.93
C GLY A 10 -0.16 -4.11 8.07
N GLY A 11 0.04 -5.41 8.15
CA GLY A 11 -0.52 -6.30 9.19
C GLY A 11 0.24 -6.27 10.51
N SER A 12 -0.13 -7.17 11.42
CA SER A 12 0.48 -7.30 12.74
C SER A 12 1.97 -7.69 12.65
N GLY A 13 2.80 -7.19 13.57
CA GLY A 13 4.21 -7.58 13.71
C GLY A 13 5.23 -6.68 13.02
N ILE A 14 4.80 -5.61 12.33
CA ILE A 14 5.71 -4.69 11.63
C ILE A 14 5.77 -3.27 12.22
N TYR A 15 5.21 -3.06 13.41
CA TYR A 15 5.14 -1.72 14.03
C TYR A 15 6.19 -1.45 15.09
N ASP A 16 6.87 -2.49 15.56
CA ASP A 16 7.92 -2.44 16.57
C ASP A 16 9.23 -2.98 15.96
N LEU A 17 9.85 -2.16 15.10
CA LEU A 17 11.08 -2.54 14.44
C LEU A 17 12.27 -2.33 15.38
N PRO A 18 13.28 -3.24 15.38
CA PRO A 18 14.51 -3.02 16.09
C PRO A 18 15.21 -1.72 15.64
N GLY A 19 15.59 -0.88 16.61
CA GLY A 19 16.25 0.39 16.33
C GLY A 19 15.34 1.55 15.93
N LEU A 20 14.01 1.33 15.90
CA LEU A 20 13.06 2.42 15.69
C LEU A 20 12.94 3.30 16.95
N GLU A 21 13.28 4.57 16.83
CA GLU A 21 12.96 5.58 17.82
C GLU A 21 11.49 5.96 17.70
N ILE A 22 10.66 5.53 18.66
CA ILE A 22 9.24 5.90 18.71
C ILE A 22 9.12 7.31 19.27
N LEU A 23 8.54 8.24 18.51
CA LEU A 23 8.36 9.62 18.89
C LEU A 23 6.99 9.87 19.55
N ARG A 24 5.92 9.33 18.95
CA ARG A 24 4.55 9.43 19.47
C ARG A 24 3.59 8.51 18.72
N ASP A 25 2.46 8.20 19.38
CA ASP A 25 1.26 7.64 18.74
C ASP A 25 0.21 8.77 18.66
N GLU A 26 -0.46 8.94 17.52
CA GLU A 26 -1.38 10.05 17.28
C GLU A 26 -2.65 9.58 16.56
N LYS A 27 -3.83 9.97 17.08
CA LYS A 27 -5.10 9.77 16.39
C LYS A 27 -5.32 10.91 15.41
N VAL A 28 -5.17 10.65 14.14
CA VAL A 28 -5.38 11.63 13.08
C VAL A 28 -6.85 11.63 12.67
N VAL A 29 -7.48 12.82 12.70
CA VAL A 29 -8.85 13.01 12.22
C VAL A 29 -8.81 13.38 10.74
N THR A 30 -9.64 12.72 9.94
CA THR A 30 -9.75 12.98 8.51
C THR A 30 -11.17 13.36 8.09
N PRO A 31 -11.35 14.12 7.01
CA PRO A 31 -12.69 14.44 6.48
C PRO A 31 -13.40 13.23 5.86
N TRP A 32 -12.71 12.08 5.78
CA TRP A 32 -13.22 10.81 5.26
C TRP A 32 -13.64 9.84 6.37
N GLY A 33 -13.56 10.26 7.62
CA GLY A 33 -13.79 9.45 8.80
C GLY A 33 -12.49 9.03 9.50
N GLU A 34 -12.61 8.06 10.38
CA GLU A 34 -11.46 7.56 11.16
C GLU A 34 -10.62 6.59 10.33
N PRO A 35 -9.27 6.67 10.42
CA PRO A 35 -8.37 5.63 9.92
C PRO A 35 -8.50 4.35 10.74
N SER A 36 -7.91 3.27 10.24
CA SER A 36 -7.98 1.94 10.86
C SER A 36 -7.45 1.90 12.30
N ASP A 37 -6.48 2.76 12.61
CA ASP A 37 -5.87 2.87 13.95
C ASP A 37 -5.17 4.22 14.13
N THR A 38 -4.59 4.45 15.32
CA THR A 38 -3.64 5.53 15.57
C THR A 38 -2.39 5.36 14.71
N LEU A 39 -1.85 6.46 14.21
CA LEU A 39 -0.57 6.48 13.51
C LEU A 39 0.56 6.47 14.54
N ARG A 40 1.58 5.61 14.31
CA ARG A 40 2.81 5.64 15.10
C ARG A 40 3.87 6.40 14.31
N PHE A 41 4.37 7.50 14.90
CA PHE A 41 5.47 8.28 14.37
C PHE A 41 6.77 7.82 14.98
N GLY A 42 7.79 7.67 14.16
CA GLY A 42 9.12 7.26 14.59
C GLY A 42 10.21 7.83 13.70
N ARG A 43 11.45 7.46 14.03
CA ARG A 43 12.64 7.77 13.24
C ARG A 43 13.57 6.57 13.19
N MET A 44 14.13 6.33 12.01
CA MET A 44 15.16 5.32 11.81
C MET A 44 16.21 5.87 10.83
N GLY A 45 17.48 5.93 11.27
CA GLY A 45 18.50 6.67 10.52
C GLY A 45 18.10 8.13 10.33
N ASP A 46 18.17 8.61 9.10
CA ASP A 46 17.80 9.97 8.74
C ASP A 46 16.32 10.11 8.32
N ALA A 47 15.58 9.00 8.23
CA ALA A 47 14.21 8.98 7.77
C ALA A 47 13.21 9.13 8.92
N ASP A 48 12.27 10.07 8.77
CA ASP A 48 11.05 10.07 9.56
C ASP A 48 10.11 8.98 9.02
N THR A 49 9.46 8.27 9.93
CA THR A 49 8.61 7.12 9.60
C THR A 49 7.23 7.25 10.22
N VAL A 50 6.22 6.75 9.51
CA VAL A 50 4.83 6.70 10.00
C VAL A 50 4.25 5.32 9.73
N PHE A 51 3.83 4.63 10.79
CA PHE A 51 3.24 3.29 10.68
C PHE A 51 1.74 3.35 10.90
N LEU A 52 0.98 2.59 10.10
CA LEU A 52 -0.46 2.41 10.24
C LEU A 52 -0.86 0.94 10.16
N PRO A 53 -1.45 0.36 11.24
CA PRO A 53 -2.08 -0.95 11.20
C PRO A 53 -3.29 -0.98 10.27
N ARG A 54 -3.15 -1.61 9.08
CA ARG A 54 -4.22 -1.63 8.05
C ARG A 54 -5.55 -2.17 8.56
N HIS A 55 -5.52 -3.25 9.33
CA HIS A 55 -6.72 -3.88 9.90
C HIS A 55 -7.04 -3.43 11.32
N GLY A 56 -6.33 -2.40 11.82
CA GLY A 56 -6.34 -2.02 13.23
C GLY A 56 -5.63 -3.05 14.12
N ARG A 57 -5.19 -2.62 15.31
CA ARG A 57 -4.59 -3.54 16.31
C ARG A 57 -5.60 -4.62 16.67
N GLY A 58 -5.13 -5.89 16.71
CA GLY A 58 -5.99 -7.05 16.92
C GLY A 58 -6.76 -7.50 15.68
N HIS A 59 -6.43 -7.01 14.49
CA HIS A 59 -7.04 -7.42 13.20
C HIS A 59 -8.58 -7.34 13.23
N ARG A 60 -9.13 -6.24 13.74
CA ARG A 60 -10.56 -6.05 13.98
C ARG A 60 -11.38 -5.62 12.76
N LEU A 61 -10.72 -5.20 11.69
CA LEU A 61 -11.37 -4.75 10.46
C LEU A 61 -11.17 -5.80 9.35
N SER A 62 -12.26 -6.21 8.72
CA SER A 62 -12.21 -7.02 7.50
C SER A 62 -11.63 -6.20 6.34
N PRO A 63 -11.16 -6.82 5.25
CA PRO A 63 -10.61 -6.10 4.09
C PRO A 63 -11.55 -5.01 3.56
N SER A 64 -12.85 -5.28 3.46
CA SER A 64 -13.84 -4.30 2.96
C SER A 64 -14.37 -3.37 4.05
N GLY A 65 -14.11 -3.66 5.34
CA GLY A 65 -14.39 -2.78 6.46
C GLY A 65 -13.34 -1.70 6.69
N ILE A 66 -12.20 -1.75 5.99
CA ILE A 66 -11.14 -0.75 6.06
C ILE A 66 -11.61 0.54 5.40
N ASN A 67 -11.44 1.67 6.11
CA ASN A 67 -11.61 2.99 5.52
C ASN A 67 -10.33 3.43 4.80
N TYR A 68 -10.13 2.93 3.57
CA TYR A 68 -8.93 3.21 2.78
C TYR A 68 -8.71 4.71 2.54
N ARG A 69 -9.79 5.49 2.30
CA ARG A 69 -9.65 6.95 2.15
C ARG A 69 -9.12 7.61 3.40
N ALA A 70 -9.65 7.26 4.57
CA ALA A 70 -9.16 7.80 5.81
C ALA A 70 -7.70 7.39 6.09
N ASN A 71 -7.32 6.14 5.80
CA ASN A 71 -5.96 5.66 5.98
C ASN A 71 -4.96 6.46 5.12
N ILE A 72 -5.22 6.59 3.83
CA ILE A 72 -4.34 7.30 2.90
C ILE A 72 -4.31 8.80 3.19
N ASP A 73 -5.46 9.39 3.54
CA ASP A 73 -5.53 10.81 3.93
C ASP A 73 -4.76 11.08 5.23
N ALA A 74 -4.88 10.22 6.23
CA ALA A 74 -4.14 10.35 7.49
C ALA A 74 -2.63 10.29 7.26
N LEU A 75 -2.15 9.34 6.43
CA LEU A 75 -0.74 9.24 6.06
C LEU A 75 -0.27 10.49 5.29
N LYS A 76 -1.07 11.00 4.36
CA LYS A 76 -0.75 12.25 3.64
C LYS A 76 -0.69 13.46 4.59
N ARG A 77 -1.61 13.57 5.56
CA ARG A 77 -1.59 14.61 6.60
C ARG A 77 -0.38 14.50 7.51
N ALA A 78 0.11 13.29 7.77
CA ALA A 78 1.35 13.02 8.49
C ALA A 78 2.62 13.37 7.70
N GLY A 79 2.50 13.82 6.45
CA GLY A 79 3.60 14.24 5.58
C GLY A 79 4.23 13.12 4.77
N VAL A 80 3.64 11.93 4.73
CA VAL A 80 4.19 10.78 3.98
C VAL A 80 4.37 11.12 2.50
N THR A 81 5.58 10.91 2.02
CA THR A 81 6.00 11.07 0.61
C THR A 81 6.11 9.73 -0.11
N ASP A 82 6.54 8.71 0.61
CA ASP A 82 6.81 7.36 0.10
C ASP A 82 6.06 6.35 0.96
N LEU A 83 5.17 5.57 0.37
CA LEU A 83 4.32 4.61 1.08
C LEU A 83 4.68 3.18 0.70
N VAL A 84 5.14 2.41 1.69
CA VAL A 84 5.40 0.97 1.58
C VAL A 84 4.21 0.21 2.16
N SER A 85 3.56 -0.56 1.31
CA SER A 85 2.47 -1.47 1.68
C SER A 85 3.04 -2.87 1.88
N VAL A 86 2.76 -3.49 3.02
CA VAL A 86 3.16 -4.87 3.30
C VAL A 86 1.91 -5.71 3.49
N SER A 87 1.78 -6.79 2.71
CA SER A 87 0.57 -7.61 2.67
C SER A 87 0.89 -9.08 2.49
N ALA A 88 0.20 -9.96 3.21
CA ALA A 88 0.17 -11.38 2.91
C ALA A 88 -0.62 -11.63 1.62
N CYS A 89 -0.22 -12.63 0.85
CA CYS A 89 -0.87 -13.01 -0.41
C CYS A 89 -0.70 -14.50 -0.71
N GLY A 90 -1.58 -15.04 -1.56
CA GLY A 90 -1.40 -16.33 -2.22
C GLY A 90 -0.60 -16.16 -3.51
N SER A 91 0.02 -17.24 -3.99
CA SER A 91 0.76 -17.29 -5.24
C SER A 91 0.07 -18.18 -6.27
N PHE A 92 0.07 -17.75 -7.54
CA PHE A 92 -0.34 -18.59 -8.68
C PHE A 92 0.85 -19.24 -9.39
N ARG A 93 2.07 -19.10 -8.85
CA ARG A 93 3.31 -19.56 -9.47
C ARG A 93 4.07 -20.52 -8.57
N GLU A 94 4.51 -21.66 -9.12
CA GLU A 94 5.32 -22.65 -8.40
C GLU A 94 6.71 -22.12 -8.02
N ASP A 95 7.28 -21.27 -8.86
CA ASP A 95 8.61 -20.65 -8.63
C ASP A 95 8.57 -19.47 -7.62
N ILE A 96 7.38 -19.14 -7.11
CA ILE A 96 7.15 -18.13 -6.07
C ILE A 96 6.46 -18.80 -4.87
N PRO A 97 7.18 -19.62 -4.09
CA PRO A 97 6.58 -20.42 -3.02
C PRO A 97 6.31 -19.60 -1.74
N PRO A 98 5.56 -20.15 -0.78
CA PRO A 98 5.39 -19.56 0.55
C PRO A 98 6.73 -19.17 1.18
N GLY A 99 6.79 -17.97 1.76
CA GLY A 99 8.01 -17.38 2.30
C GLY A 99 8.80 -16.52 1.30
N HIS A 100 8.44 -16.52 0.02
CA HIS A 100 8.98 -15.63 -1.01
C HIS A 100 8.26 -14.28 -0.99
N PHE A 101 8.95 -13.18 -1.31
CA PHE A 101 8.36 -11.85 -1.43
C PHE A 101 8.29 -11.43 -2.90
N VAL A 102 7.26 -10.69 -3.26
CA VAL A 102 7.08 -10.16 -4.61
C VAL A 102 6.88 -8.65 -4.54
N LEU A 103 7.71 -7.92 -5.25
CA LEU A 103 7.55 -6.48 -5.47
C LEU A 103 6.74 -6.29 -6.74
N VAL A 104 5.41 -6.34 -6.58
CA VAL A 104 4.48 -6.27 -7.71
C VAL A 104 4.52 -4.89 -8.38
N ASP A 105 4.32 -4.85 -9.67
CA ASP A 105 4.30 -3.62 -10.48
C ASP A 105 2.95 -3.36 -11.15
N GLN A 106 2.04 -4.35 -11.16
CA GLN A 106 0.71 -4.25 -11.74
C GLN A 106 -0.37 -4.76 -10.79
N PHE A 107 -1.59 -4.21 -10.95
CA PHE A 107 -2.75 -4.61 -10.16
C PHE A 107 -3.97 -4.84 -11.05
N VAL A 108 -4.75 -5.85 -10.68
CA VAL A 108 -6.11 -6.06 -11.19
C VAL A 108 -7.09 -5.94 -10.02
N ASP A 109 -8.01 -4.98 -10.10
CA ASP A 109 -8.99 -4.71 -9.05
C ASP A 109 -10.27 -5.51 -9.30
N ARG A 110 -10.56 -6.46 -8.41
CA ARG A 110 -11.80 -7.24 -8.37
C ARG A 110 -12.63 -6.94 -7.13
N THR A 111 -12.34 -5.82 -6.46
CA THR A 111 -13.14 -5.36 -5.32
C THR A 111 -14.40 -4.65 -5.78
N HIS A 112 -15.46 -4.63 -4.95
CA HIS A 112 -16.78 -4.15 -5.34
C HIS A 112 -17.24 -2.96 -4.50
N GLY A 113 -17.44 -3.08 -3.24
CA GLY A 113 -18.10 -2.07 -2.38
C GLY A 113 -17.18 -1.00 -1.79
N ARG A 114 -15.96 -0.81 -2.29
CA ARG A 114 -14.97 0.08 -1.69
C ARG A 114 -14.94 1.45 -2.34
N ALA A 115 -14.85 2.50 -1.53
CA ALA A 115 -14.61 3.85 -2.04
C ALA A 115 -13.19 3.96 -2.61
N SER A 116 -13.08 4.07 -3.93
CA SER A 116 -11.80 3.94 -4.67
C SER A 116 -11.23 5.28 -5.14
N SER A 117 -11.84 6.41 -4.79
CA SER A 117 -11.37 7.74 -5.17
C SER A 117 -11.68 8.78 -4.10
N PHE A 118 -10.85 9.80 -4.00
CA PHE A 118 -11.11 11.04 -3.26
C PHE A 118 -11.93 12.03 -4.08
N PHE A 119 -11.88 11.90 -5.39
CA PHE A 119 -12.60 12.71 -6.36
C PHE A 119 -13.94 12.07 -6.72
N GLY A 120 -14.83 12.86 -7.32
CA GLY A 120 -16.16 12.41 -7.71
C GLY A 120 -17.05 13.58 -8.12
N ASN A 121 -18.36 13.48 -7.82
CA ASN A 121 -19.29 14.58 -8.10
C ASN A 121 -18.80 15.88 -7.43
N GLY A 122 -18.67 16.94 -8.22
CA GLY A 122 -18.18 18.24 -7.76
C GLY A 122 -16.68 18.50 -8.00
N CYS A 123 -15.86 17.49 -8.17
CA CYS A 123 -14.49 17.64 -8.66
C CYS A 123 -14.01 16.30 -9.20
N VAL A 124 -13.82 16.21 -10.51
CA VAL A 124 -13.44 14.99 -11.21
C VAL A 124 -11.95 15.04 -11.56
N ALA A 125 -11.23 13.97 -11.25
CA ALA A 125 -9.84 13.77 -11.65
C ALA A 125 -9.66 12.38 -12.27
N HIS A 126 -8.82 12.30 -13.30
CA HIS A 126 -8.43 11.04 -13.95
C HIS A 126 -6.92 10.86 -13.86
N VAL A 127 -6.44 10.33 -12.73
CA VAL A 127 -5.02 10.03 -12.55
C VAL A 127 -4.60 8.83 -13.38
N SER A 128 -3.41 8.88 -13.97
CA SER A 128 -2.86 7.74 -14.71
C SER A 128 -2.49 6.60 -13.76
N MET A 129 -2.94 5.39 -14.07
CA MET A 129 -2.65 4.14 -13.34
C MET A 129 -1.93 3.09 -14.20
N ALA A 130 -1.42 3.45 -15.39
CA ALA A 130 -0.68 2.52 -16.25
C ALA A 130 0.57 1.94 -15.54
N HIS A 131 1.22 2.75 -14.73
CA HIS A 131 2.36 2.36 -13.90
C HIS A 131 2.08 2.76 -12.45
N PRO A 132 1.36 1.92 -11.68
CA PRO A 132 0.84 2.29 -10.37
C PRO A 132 1.90 2.38 -9.26
N VAL A 133 3.07 1.78 -9.49
CA VAL A 133 4.13 1.62 -8.50
C VAL A 133 5.33 2.51 -8.82
N SER A 134 6.00 3.04 -7.79
CA SER A 134 7.21 3.83 -7.94
C SER A 134 8.43 2.93 -8.15
N PRO A 135 9.08 2.95 -9.34
CA PRO A 135 10.24 2.08 -9.59
C PRO A 135 11.42 2.44 -8.70
N ARG A 136 11.57 3.70 -8.32
CA ARG A 136 12.59 4.15 -7.37
C ARG A 136 12.41 3.48 -5.99
N LEU A 137 11.18 3.46 -5.49
CA LEU A 137 10.88 2.85 -4.19
C LEU A 137 11.04 1.33 -4.25
N VAL A 138 10.61 0.69 -5.34
CA VAL A 138 10.83 -0.74 -5.60
C VAL A 138 12.32 -1.08 -5.59
N ALA A 139 13.15 -0.30 -6.27
CA ALA A 139 14.60 -0.54 -6.32
C ALA A 139 15.24 -0.48 -4.91
N ARG A 140 14.81 0.46 -4.05
CA ARG A 140 15.27 0.55 -2.66
C ARG A 140 14.85 -0.67 -1.83
N ILE A 141 13.58 -1.09 -1.97
CA ILE A 141 13.06 -2.28 -1.27
C ILE A 141 13.81 -3.53 -1.73
N LYS A 142 14.06 -3.68 -3.04
CA LYS A 142 14.82 -4.79 -3.60
C LYS A 142 16.25 -4.85 -3.05
N ALA A 143 16.93 -3.70 -2.97
CA ALA A 143 18.28 -3.63 -2.40
C ALA A 143 18.29 -4.03 -0.92
N ALA A 144 17.30 -3.57 -0.14
CA ALA A 144 17.15 -3.96 1.26
C ALA A 144 16.86 -5.47 1.40
N ALA A 145 15.99 -6.04 0.58
CA ALA A 145 15.71 -7.48 0.57
C ALA A 145 16.98 -8.31 0.26
N ALA A 146 17.74 -7.88 -0.74
CA ALA A 146 18.98 -8.55 -1.13
C ALA A 146 20.04 -8.52 -0.01
N SER A 147 20.20 -7.38 0.68
CA SER A 147 21.15 -7.24 1.79
C SER A 147 20.80 -8.11 3.01
N GLU A 148 19.51 -8.42 3.18
CA GLU A 148 19.00 -9.28 4.26
C GLU A 148 18.85 -10.76 3.85
N GLY A 149 19.25 -11.12 2.64
CA GLY A 149 19.13 -12.49 2.13
C GLY A 149 17.69 -12.96 2.00
N ILE A 150 16.73 -12.04 1.75
CA ILE A 150 15.32 -12.34 1.60
C ILE A 150 15.04 -12.67 0.14
N ALA A 151 14.49 -13.86 -0.13
CA ALA A 151 14.03 -14.25 -1.46
C ALA A 151 12.94 -13.30 -1.94
N CYS A 152 13.23 -12.58 -3.04
CA CYS A 152 12.37 -11.52 -3.52
C CYS A 152 12.41 -11.43 -5.04
N SER A 153 11.25 -11.44 -5.69
CA SER A 153 11.08 -11.19 -7.13
C SER A 153 10.58 -9.78 -7.37
N GLU A 154 10.98 -9.19 -8.50
CA GLU A 154 10.51 -7.88 -8.98
C GLU A 154 9.57 -8.07 -10.17
N GLY A 155 8.49 -7.29 -10.20
CA GLY A 155 7.43 -7.39 -11.20
C GLY A 155 6.38 -8.42 -10.85
N GLY A 156 5.29 -8.38 -11.59
CA GLY A 156 4.16 -9.29 -11.46
C GLY A 156 2.84 -8.59 -11.17
N THR A 157 1.77 -9.28 -11.54
CA THR A 157 0.40 -8.78 -11.40
C THR A 157 -0.25 -9.31 -10.12
N TYR A 158 -0.65 -8.38 -9.28
CA TYR A 158 -1.43 -8.65 -8.07
C TYR A 158 -2.93 -8.51 -8.39
N VAL A 159 -3.70 -9.59 -8.31
CA VAL A 159 -5.16 -9.49 -8.31
C VAL A 159 -5.66 -9.24 -6.90
N CYS A 160 -6.45 -8.18 -6.72
CA CYS A 160 -7.06 -7.84 -5.45
C CYS A 160 -8.52 -8.28 -5.45
N MET A 161 -8.83 -9.32 -4.69
CA MET A 161 -10.20 -9.82 -4.49
C MET A 161 -10.89 -9.10 -3.32
N GLU A 162 -12.21 -9.20 -3.24
CA GLU A 162 -12.99 -8.56 -2.18
C GLU A 162 -12.73 -9.17 -0.80
N GLY A 163 -12.74 -10.50 -0.71
CA GLY A 163 -12.74 -11.20 0.58
C GLY A 163 -14.06 -10.97 1.37
N PRO A 164 -14.13 -11.32 2.67
CA PRO A 164 -13.07 -11.93 3.47
C PRO A 164 -12.85 -13.43 3.23
N GLN A 165 -13.71 -14.10 2.45
CA GLN A 165 -13.53 -15.50 2.06
C GLN A 165 -12.34 -15.59 1.09
N PHE A 166 -11.65 -16.73 1.13
CA PHE A 166 -10.68 -17.10 0.12
C PHE A 166 -11.37 -17.48 -1.19
N SER A 167 -10.60 -17.62 -2.27
CA SER A 167 -11.07 -18.00 -3.60
C SER A 167 -11.73 -19.37 -3.58
N THR A 168 -12.76 -19.54 -4.40
CA THR A 168 -13.16 -20.88 -4.86
C THR A 168 -12.09 -21.41 -5.82
N LEU A 169 -12.01 -22.74 -5.98
CA LEU A 169 -11.10 -23.35 -6.95
C LEU A 169 -11.32 -22.80 -8.38
N ALA A 170 -12.56 -22.56 -8.76
CA ALA A 170 -12.89 -22.01 -10.08
C ALA A 170 -12.38 -20.58 -10.26
N GLU A 171 -12.46 -19.74 -9.24
CA GLU A 171 -11.88 -18.39 -9.26
C GLU A 171 -10.36 -18.45 -9.34
N SER A 172 -9.73 -19.28 -8.48
CA SER A 172 -8.28 -19.47 -8.44
C SER A 172 -7.73 -19.92 -9.80
N MET A 173 -8.32 -20.95 -10.40
CA MET A 173 -7.96 -21.43 -11.73
C MET A 173 -8.18 -20.38 -12.83
N THR A 174 -9.21 -19.56 -12.70
CA THR A 174 -9.48 -18.45 -13.63
C THR A 174 -8.38 -17.40 -13.53
N TYR A 175 -8.02 -16.95 -12.33
CA TYR A 175 -6.99 -15.95 -12.12
C TYR A 175 -5.60 -16.44 -12.56
N LYS A 176 -5.27 -17.70 -12.24
CA LYS A 176 -4.05 -18.35 -12.74
C LYS A 176 -4.03 -18.42 -14.27
N GLY A 177 -5.16 -18.80 -14.89
CA GLY A 177 -5.29 -18.88 -16.36
C GLY A 177 -5.18 -17.52 -17.07
N LEU A 178 -5.50 -16.41 -16.37
CA LEU A 178 -5.30 -15.05 -16.86
C LEU A 178 -3.85 -14.56 -16.71
N GLY A 179 -2.96 -15.35 -16.12
CA GLY A 179 -1.55 -15.03 -15.96
C GLY A 179 -1.26 -14.05 -14.81
N TYR A 180 -2.12 -13.99 -13.78
CA TYR A 180 -1.80 -13.24 -12.58
C TYR A 180 -0.78 -14.00 -11.74
N ASP A 181 0.06 -13.26 -11.00
CA ASP A 181 1.17 -13.84 -10.25
C ASP A 181 0.80 -14.10 -8.78
N VAL A 182 0.12 -13.14 -8.13
CA VAL A 182 -0.26 -13.22 -6.72
C VAL A 182 -1.68 -12.69 -6.49
N ILE A 183 -2.28 -13.14 -5.38
CA ILE A 183 -3.64 -12.75 -4.97
C ILE A 183 -3.67 -12.29 -3.52
N GLY A 184 -4.42 -11.23 -3.26
CA GLY A 184 -4.69 -10.77 -1.91
C GLY A 184 -5.93 -9.88 -1.86
N MET A 185 -6.15 -9.21 -0.72
CA MET A 185 -7.43 -8.54 -0.46
C MET A 185 -7.32 -7.03 -0.21
N THR A 186 -6.12 -6.43 -0.19
CA THR A 186 -5.95 -5.09 0.38
C THR A 186 -5.21 -4.07 -0.50
N ALA A 187 -4.51 -4.49 -1.56
CA ALA A 187 -3.76 -3.57 -2.42
C ALA A 187 -4.66 -2.58 -3.18
N MET A 188 -5.93 -2.95 -3.40
CA MET A 188 -6.93 -2.06 -3.98
C MET A 188 -8.08 -1.80 -3.00
N PRO A 189 -8.52 -0.55 -2.89
CA PRO A 189 -8.15 0.64 -3.66
C PRO A 189 -6.92 1.42 -3.11
N GLU A 190 -6.14 0.85 -2.19
CA GLU A 190 -5.01 1.52 -1.53
C GLU A 190 -4.05 2.20 -2.53
N ALA A 191 -3.62 1.47 -3.57
CA ALA A 191 -2.72 1.99 -4.60
C ALA A 191 -3.35 3.14 -5.42
N LYS A 192 -4.65 3.05 -5.75
CA LYS A 192 -5.38 4.13 -6.44
C LYS A 192 -5.40 5.41 -5.62
N LEU A 193 -5.74 5.28 -4.34
CA LEU A 193 -5.82 6.39 -3.41
C LEU A 193 -4.44 7.00 -3.11
N ALA A 194 -3.38 6.17 -3.01
CA ALA A 194 -2.01 6.66 -2.87
C ALA A 194 -1.59 7.50 -4.09
N ARG A 195 -1.96 7.08 -5.31
CA ARG A 195 -1.72 7.84 -6.54
C ARG A 195 -2.45 9.18 -6.53
N GLU A 196 -3.74 9.20 -6.17
CA GLU A 196 -4.52 10.44 -6.06
C GLU A 196 -4.02 11.36 -4.94
N ALA A 197 -3.39 10.79 -3.90
CA ALA A 197 -2.74 11.55 -2.83
C ALA A 197 -1.31 11.99 -3.17
N GLU A 198 -0.83 11.74 -4.41
CA GLU A 198 0.51 12.09 -4.85
C GLU A 198 1.60 11.56 -3.91
N MET A 199 1.52 10.27 -3.56
CA MET A 199 2.54 9.53 -2.83
C MET A 199 3.19 8.49 -3.73
N SER A 200 4.52 8.35 -3.63
CA SER A 200 5.22 7.21 -4.21
C SER A 200 4.77 5.94 -3.49
N TYR A 201 4.30 4.93 -4.21
CA TYR A 201 3.73 3.71 -3.63
C TYR A 201 4.48 2.48 -4.11
N ALA A 202 4.70 1.53 -3.21
CA ALA A 202 5.17 0.19 -3.55
C ALA A 202 4.55 -0.84 -2.61
N THR A 203 4.30 -2.06 -3.12
CA THR A 203 3.77 -3.18 -2.36
C THR A 203 4.80 -4.30 -2.25
N VAL A 204 5.02 -4.76 -1.02
CA VAL A 204 5.73 -6.01 -0.70
C VAL A 204 4.66 -7.07 -0.45
N ALA A 205 4.41 -7.91 -1.44
CA ALA A 205 3.50 -9.04 -1.34
C ALA A 205 4.26 -10.24 -0.77
N MET A 206 3.88 -10.68 0.43
CA MET A 206 4.54 -11.77 1.15
C MET A 206 3.74 -13.05 0.94
N VAL A 207 4.26 -13.97 0.17
CA VAL A 207 3.56 -15.22 -0.16
C VAL A 207 3.42 -16.10 1.09
N THR A 208 2.19 -16.52 1.37
CA THR A 208 1.83 -17.39 2.50
C THR A 208 1.37 -18.78 2.07
N ASP A 209 0.84 -18.89 0.84
CA ASP A 209 0.21 -20.09 0.30
C ASP A 209 0.19 -20.06 -1.23
N PHE A 210 -0.28 -21.14 -1.85
CA PHE A 210 -0.52 -21.23 -3.29
C PHE A 210 -1.98 -21.00 -3.68
N ASP A 211 -2.72 -20.22 -2.89
CA ASP A 211 -4.17 -20.13 -3.01
C ASP A 211 -4.78 -21.55 -2.92
N CYS A 212 -5.78 -21.92 -3.75
CA CYS A 212 -6.35 -23.26 -3.73
C CYS A 212 -6.15 -24.04 -5.04
N TRP A 213 -5.26 -23.57 -5.93
CA TRP A 213 -5.04 -24.19 -7.24
C TRP A 213 -4.03 -25.34 -7.24
N HIS A 214 -3.12 -25.39 -6.26
CA HIS A 214 -2.00 -26.32 -6.27
C HIS A 214 -2.44 -27.72 -5.82
N PRO A 215 -2.20 -28.78 -6.64
CA PRO A 215 -2.76 -30.11 -6.38
C PRO A 215 -2.16 -30.80 -5.13
N ASP A 216 -0.90 -30.49 -4.81
CA ASP A 216 -0.16 -31.13 -3.73
C ASP A 216 -0.20 -30.32 -2.41
N HIS A 217 -0.94 -29.23 -2.40
CA HIS A 217 -1.15 -28.40 -1.20
C HIS A 217 -2.64 -28.38 -0.86
N ASP A 218 -2.94 -28.56 0.43
CA ASP A 218 -4.30 -28.46 0.94
C ASP A 218 -4.92 -27.07 0.64
N ALA A 219 -6.24 -27.01 0.58
CA ALA A 219 -6.95 -25.75 0.50
C ALA A 219 -6.47 -24.81 1.60
N VAL A 220 -6.41 -23.51 1.29
CA VAL A 220 -5.91 -22.47 2.22
C VAL A 220 -6.66 -22.56 3.55
N ASP A 221 -5.95 -22.92 4.61
CA ASP A 221 -6.45 -22.90 5.98
C ASP A 221 -5.81 -21.77 6.79
N VAL A 222 -6.60 -21.21 7.70
CA VAL A 222 -6.17 -20.04 8.50
C VAL A 222 -4.95 -20.35 9.38
N ALA A 223 -4.82 -21.58 9.90
CA ALA A 223 -3.74 -21.94 10.82
C ALA A 223 -2.39 -22.00 10.10
N SER A 224 -2.36 -22.63 8.93
CA SER A 224 -1.18 -22.68 8.06
C SER A 224 -0.75 -21.29 7.60
N VAL A 225 -1.72 -20.46 7.17
CA VAL A 225 -1.46 -19.06 6.78
C VAL A 225 -0.86 -18.27 7.94
N ILE A 226 -1.42 -18.36 9.15
CA ILE A 226 -0.93 -17.63 10.32
C ILE A 226 0.53 -18.00 10.63
N ARG A 227 0.89 -19.29 10.56
CA ARG A 227 2.28 -19.72 10.78
C ARG A 227 3.25 -19.05 9.80
N ILE A 228 2.96 -19.08 8.51
CA ILE A 228 3.79 -18.45 7.48
C ILE A 228 3.78 -16.91 7.61
N VAL A 229 2.64 -16.31 7.97
CA VAL A 229 2.57 -14.86 8.26
C VAL A 229 3.54 -14.47 9.38
N HIS A 230 3.64 -15.25 10.46
CA HIS A 230 4.61 -14.96 11.53
C HIS A 230 6.06 -15.07 11.06
N GLU A 231 6.40 -16.10 10.27
CA GLU A 231 7.73 -16.26 9.69
C GLU A 231 8.06 -15.08 8.76
N ASN A 232 7.11 -14.70 7.90
CA ASN A 232 7.25 -13.59 6.98
C ASN A 232 7.31 -12.24 7.69
N ALA A 233 6.61 -12.06 8.82
CA ALA A 233 6.69 -10.83 9.62
C ALA A 233 8.11 -10.56 10.11
N GLY A 234 8.84 -11.59 10.54
CA GLY A 234 10.25 -11.47 10.92
C GLY A 234 11.16 -11.05 9.76
N LYS A 235 10.92 -11.59 8.55
CA LYS A 235 11.63 -11.17 7.33
C LYS A 235 11.28 -9.72 6.96
N ALA A 236 9.99 -9.38 6.99
CA ALA A 236 9.52 -8.03 6.70
C ALA A 236 10.08 -6.99 7.69
N ALA A 237 10.18 -7.32 8.98
CA ALA A 237 10.79 -6.45 9.96
C ALA A 237 12.27 -6.16 9.64
N ARG A 238 13.07 -7.17 9.28
CA ARG A 238 14.47 -6.95 8.85
C ARG A 238 14.56 -6.11 7.58
N LEU A 239 13.74 -6.43 6.57
CA LEU A 239 13.66 -5.66 5.31
C LEU A 239 13.35 -4.19 5.58
N LEU A 240 12.31 -3.93 6.38
CA LEU A 240 11.89 -2.56 6.70
C LEU A 240 12.95 -1.82 7.54
N THR A 241 13.56 -2.48 8.53
CA THR A 241 14.67 -1.92 9.30
C THR A 241 15.80 -1.50 8.36
N ARG A 242 16.21 -2.36 7.44
CA ARG A 242 17.26 -2.05 6.47
C ARG A 242 16.87 -0.92 5.53
N LEU A 243 15.67 -0.99 4.95
CA LEU A 243 15.14 0.03 4.05
C LEU A 243 15.11 1.42 4.72
N LEU A 244 14.59 1.50 5.94
CA LEU A 244 14.42 2.76 6.66
C LEU A 244 15.75 3.33 7.15
N SER A 245 16.69 2.47 7.58
CA SER A 245 18.02 2.91 7.99
C SER A 245 18.82 3.55 6.85
N ASP A 246 18.60 3.07 5.62
CA ASP A 246 19.31 3.55 4.43
C ASP A 246 18.48 4.57 3.61
N PHE A 247 17.30 4.97 4.11
CA PHE A 247 16.44 5.88 3.37
C PHE A 247 16.99 7.31 3.43
N PRO A 248 17.03 8.06 2.30
CA PRO A 248 17.58 9.42 2.29
C PRO A 248 16.70 10.37 3.10
N ALA A 249 17.32 11.41 3.71
CA ALA A 249 16.62 12.45 4.43
C ALA A 249 15.72 13.32 3.54
N GLU A 250 16.07 13.44 2.26
CA GLU A 250 15.35 14.26 1.29
C GLU A 250 14.52 13.39 0.33
N HIS A 251 13.32 13.86 0.02
CA HIS A 251 12.44 13.19 -0.94
C HIS A 251 12.98 13.35 -2.36
N GLU A 252 13.18 12.22 -3.02
CA GLU A 252 13.51 12.16 -4.43
C GLU A 252 12.24 12.04 -5.27
N PRO A 253 12.02 12.87 -6.30
CA PRO A 253 10.85 12.76 -7.16
C PRO A 253 10.71 11.38 -7.82
N CYS A 254 9.49 10.89 -7.93
CA CYS A 254 9.23 9.65 -8.65
C CYS A 254 9.47 9.85 -10.16
N PRO A 255 10.28 9.01 -10.84
CA PRO A 255 10.52 9.12 -12.29
C PRO A 255 9.25 9.06 -13.14
N LEU A 256 8.19 8.41 -12.62
CA LEU A 256 6.89 8.28 -13.27
C LEU A 256 5.88 9.35 -12.82
N GLY A 257 6.31 10.37 -12.08
CA GLY A 257 5.49 11.50 -11.69
C GLY A 257 4.39 11.18 -10.67
N SER A 258 4.58 10.14 -9.82
CA SER A 258 3.59 9.80 -8.78
C SER A 258 3.30 10.97 -7.84
N ASP A 259 4.32 11.74 -7.51
CA ASP A 259 4.30 12.92 -6.66
C ASP A 259 3.71 14.17 -7.33
N ARG A 260 3.31 14.07 -8.59
CA ARG A 260 2.67 15.13 -9.40
C ARG A 260 1.52 14.59 -10.25
N ALA A 261 0.86 13.53 -9.76
CA ALA A 261 -0.19 12.84 -10.51
C ALA A 261 -1.42 13.72 -10.80
N LEU A 262 -1.62 14.78 -10.02
CA LEU A 262 -2.76 15.70 -10.19
C LEU A 262 -2.47 16.86 -11.16
N ASP A 263 -1.24 17.13 -11.54
CA ASP A 263 -0.89 18.30 -12.37
C ASP A 263 -1.71 18.38 -13.69
N THR A 264 -2.05 17.24 -14.26
CA THR A 264 -2.81 17.13 -15.51
C THR A 264 -4.10 16.28 -15.39
N ALA A 265 -4.46 15.86 -14.20
CA ALA A 265 -5.56 14.90 -13.99
C ALA A 265 -6.92 15.54 -13.77
N LEU A 266 -6.97 16.81 -13.35
CA LEU A 266 -8.21 17.49 -12.99
C LEU A 266 -9.00 17.92 -14.21
N ILE A 267 -10.23 17.40 -14.35
CA ILE A 267 -11.11 17.71 -15.48
C ILE A 267 -12.06 18.87 -15.14
N THR A 268 -12.56 18.92 -13.88
CA THR A 268 -13.47 19.98 -13.46
C THR A 268 -12.74 21.33 -13.38
N PRO A 269 -13.16 22.34 -14.16
CA PRO A 269 -12.54 23.65 -14.11
C PRO A 269 -12.73 24.32 -12.74
N PRO A 270 -11.80 25.18 -12.28
CA PRO A 270 -11.82 25.75 -10.93
C PRO A 270 -13.18 26.36 -10.52
N ALA A 271 -13.82 27.10 -11.40
CA ALA A 271 -15.10 27.77 -11.13
C ALA A 271 -16.29 26.80 -10.93
N ALA A 272 -16.16 25.54 -11.36
CA ALA A 272 -17.23 24.53 -11.24
C ALA A 272 -16.98 23.52 -10.12
N ARG A 273 -15.86 23.65 -9.37
CA ARG A 273 -15.53 22.74 -8.29
C ARG A 273 -16.42 22.98 -7.07
N ASP A 274 -16.92 21.89 -6.48
CA ASP A 274 -17.70 21.96 -5.24
C ASP A 274 -16.81 22.43 -4.07
N PRO A 275 -17.11 23.59 -3.44
CA PRO A 275 -16.33 24.10 -2.33
C PRO A 275 -16.25 23.14 -1.14
N ALA A 276 -17.32 22.39 -0.85
CA ALA A 276 -17.34 21.44 0.27
C ALA A 276 -16.39 20.25 0.02
N LEU A 277 -16.32 19.77 -1.23
CA LEU A 277 -15.37 18.74 -1.61
C LEU A 277 -13.94 19.29 -1.60
N MET A 278 -13.74 20.53 -2.06
CA MET A 278 -12.40 21.15 -2.05
C MET A 278 -11.84 21.31 -0.63
N VAL A 279 -12.65 21.61 0.37
CA VAL A 279 -12.25 21.64 1.77
C VAL A 279 -11.79 20.26 2.25
N LYS A 280 -12.45 19.17 1.81
CA LYS A 280 -12.00 17.79 2.14
C LYS A 280 -10.69 17.44 1.46
N LEU A 281 -10.45 17.97 0.27
CA LEU A 281 -9.25 17.73 -0.53
C LEU A 281 -8.08 18.64 -0.16
N ASP A 282 -8.28 19.64 0.69
CA ASP A 282 -7.38 20.79 0.92
C ASP A 282 -5.90 20.44 1.11
N ARG A 283 -5.58 19.43 1.90
CA ARG A 283 -4.18 19.02 2.14
C ARG A 283 -3.55 18.13 1.06
N LYS A 284 -4.38 17.60 0.15
CA LYS A 284 -3.89 16.93 -1.07
C LYS A 284 -3.70 17.93 -2.19
N SER A 285 -4.35 19.06 -2.07
CA SER A 285 -4.52 20.07 -3.11
C SER A 285 -3.79 21.39 -2.81
N THR A 286 -2.75 21.40 -1.98
CA THR A 286 -1.92 22.61 -1.80
C THR A 286 -1.45 23.19 -3.14
N ARG A 287 -1.35 22.36 -4.18
CA ARG A 287 -1.13 22.80 -5.56
C ARG A 287 -2.41 23.18 -6.30
N LEU A 288 -3.59 22.67 -5.89
CA LEU A 288 -4.86 22.99 -6.55
C LEU A 288 -5.29 24.44 -6.33
N ASN A 289 -4.84 25.07 -5.25
CA ASN A 289 -5.12 26.47 -4.92
C ASN A 289 -4.04 27.44 -5.42
N SER A 290 -2.85 26.95 -5.82
CA SER A 290 -1.71 27.81 -6.18
C SER A 290 -1.40 27.86 -7.68
N SER A 291 -2.10 27.12 -8.52
CA SER A 291 -1.84 27.10 -9.94
C SER A 291 -3.03 27.50 -10.78
N HIS A 292 -2.83 28.62 -11.40
CA HIS A 292 -3.46 29.15 -12.60
C HIS A 292 -4.86 29.77 -12.39
N ILE A 293 -4.78 31.00 -11.97
CA ILE A 293 -5.59 32.08 -12.54
C ILE A 293 -5.07 32.34 -13.96
#